data_bf5a5740f661f326a5fa1feb7e3fc0ef
#
_entry.id   bf5a5740f661f326a5fa1feb7e3fc0ef
#
_cell.length_a   1.000
_cell.length_b   1.000
_cell.length_c   1.000
_cell.angle_alpha   90.00
_cell.angle_beta   90.00
_cell.angle_gamma   90.00
#
_symmetry.space_group_name_H-M   'P 1'
#
loop_
_entity.id
_entity.type
_entity.pdbx_description
1 polymer ?
#
loop_
_entity_poly.entity_id
_entity_poly.type
_entity_poly.pdbx_seq_one_letter_code
_entity_poly.pdbx_strand_id
1 'polypeptide(L)'
;MVLLAPDGLKVNFWYWLSTQTWPGNKFFAFTLKHPGWFFGFLKILNKLKLVNASIFKFVNYYIGDKEVRRLLYARWTTLRKLKPRLKKIKSLINNNKTSVRLVYGMHDRIILSSVGEKFRKGIEDHCTLSVIHSGHQVLHEKHVQEILPALLH
;
A
#
# COMPACT_ATOMS: atom_id res chain seq x y z
N MET A 1 16.75 9.65 4.58
CA MET A 1 15.97 8.64 3.82
C MET A 1 14.61 9.21 3.52
N VAL A 2 14.13 9.09 2.27
CA VAL A 2 12.80 9.58 1.88
C VAL A 2 11.93 8.39 1.50
N LEU A 3 10.68 8.38 1.95
CA LEU A 3 9.69 7.34 1.68
C LEU A 3 8.37 7.99 1.22
N LEU A 4 7.97 7.68 0.00
CA LEU A 4 6.75 8.20 -0.63
C LEU A 4 5.64 7.14 -0.50
N ALA A 5 4.62 7.41 0.30
CA ALA A 5 3.52 6.50 0.63
C ALA A 5 4.01 5.04 0.83
N PRO A 6 4.93 4.78 1.80
CA PRO A 6 5.58 3.49 1.93
C PRO A 6 4.59 2.40 2.36
N ASP A 7 4.57 1.31 1.59
CA ASP A 7 3.89 0.08 2.00
C ASP A 7 4.74 -0.70 3.01
N GLY A 8 4.11 -1.61 3.75
CA GLY A 8 4.78 -2.46 4.74
C GLY A 8 4.87 -1.89 6.16
N LEU A 9 4.47 -0.64 6.40
CA LEU A 9 4.38 -0.08 7.75
C LEU A 9 3.16 -0.61 8.53
N LYS A 10 2.19 -1.20 7.84
CA LYS A 10 1.03 -1.88 8.41
C LYS A 10 0.75 -3.15 7.60
N VAL A 11 0.49 -4.25 8.30
CA VAL A 11 0.04 -5.48 7.63
C VAL A 11 -1.40 -5.31 7.18
N ASN A 12 -1.64 -5.41 5.88
CA ASN A 12 -2.99 -5.48 5.33
C ASN A 12 -3.54 -6.89 5.58
N PHE A 13 -4.72 -6.99 6.20
CA PHE A 13 -5.37 -8.28 6.52
C PHE A 13 -5.59 -9.15 5.27
N TRP A 14 -6.07 -8.57 4.18
CA TRP A 14 -6.33 -9.30 2.93
C TRP A 14 -5.05 -9.82 2.28
N TYR A 15 -3.99 -9.00 2.30
CA TYR A 15 -2.66 -9.42 1.85
C TYR A 15 -2.14 -10.57 2.72
N TRP A 16 -2.26 -10.45 4.04
CA TRP A 16 -1.85 -11.50 4.97
C TRP A 16 -2.62 -12.79 4.73
N LEU A 17 -3.95 -12.73 4.66
CA LEU A 17 -4.80 -13.88 4.39
C LEU A 17 -4.43 -14.56 3.08
N SER A 18 -4.30 -13.78 1.99
CA SER A 18 -4.03 -14.29 0.65
C SER A 18 -2.60 -14.82 0.45
N THR A 19 -1.65 -14.43 1.30
CA THR A 19 -0.23 -14.78 1.09
C THR A 19 0.38 -15.63 2.18
N GLN A 20 -0.09 -15.50 3.43
CA GLN A 20 0.52 -16.16 4.59
C GLN A 20 -0.25 -17.40 5.06
N THR A 21 -1.51 -17.59 4.65
CA THR A 21 -2.29 -18.78 4.96
C THR A 21 -2.39 -19.69 3.74
N TRP A 22 -2.33 -21.00 3.97
CA TRP A 22 -2.45 -21.98 2.89
C TRP A 22 -3.81 -21.92 2.19
N PRO A 23 -4.97 -21.92 2.90
CA PRO A 23 -6.28 -21.86 2.26
C PRO A 23 -6.50 -20.52 1.55
N GLY A 24 -6.09 -19.40 2.17
CA GLY A 24 -6.19 -18.08 1.56
C GLY A 24 -5.36 -17.94 0.29
N ASN A 25 -4.15 -18.52 0.28
CA ASN A 25 -3.30 -18.51 -0.92
C ASN A 25 -3.90 -19.35 -2.06
N LYS A 26 -4.44 -20.54 -1.74
CA LYS A 26 -5.14 -21.35 -2.75
C LYS A 26 -6.38 -20.66 -3.30
N PHE A 27 -7.17 -20.03 -2.43
CA PHE A 27 -8.34 -19.27 -2.85
C PHE A 27 -7.96 -18.05 -3.70
N PHE A 28 -6.89 -17.36 -3.34
CA PHE A 28 -6.35 -16.25 -4.13
C PHE A 28 -5.89 -16.72 -5.52
N ALA A 29 -5.12 -17.81 -5.59
CA ALA A 29 -4.70 -18.41 -6.85
C ALA A 29 -5.90 -18.81 -7.72
N PHE A 30 -6.91 -19.45 -7.13
CA PHE A 30 -8.16 -19.82 -7.81
C PHE A 30 -8.89 -18.59 -8.37
N THR A 31 -9.02 -17.53 -7.57
CA THR A 31 -9.67 -16.27 -7.98
C THR A 31 -8.96 -15.64 -9.18
N LEU A 32 -7.62 -15.61 -9.15
CA LEU A 32 -6.84 -15.05 -10.25
C LEU A 32 -6.87 -15.92 -11.51
N LYS A 33 -7.02 -17.24 -11.36
CA LYS A 33 -7.18 -18.17 -12.49
C LYS A 33 -8.60 -18.09 -13.10
N HIS A 34 -9.61 -17.91 -12.26
CA HIS A 34 -11.03 -17.88 -12.65
C HIS A 34 -11.69 -16.58 -12.18
N PRO A 35 -11.38 -15.40 -12.76
CA PRO A 35 -11.81 -14.12 -12.23
C PRO A 35 -13.32 -13.83 -12.42
N GLY A 36 -14.01 -14.59 -13.28
CA GLY A 36 -15.41 -14.35 -13.62
C GLY A 36 -16.35 -14.32 -12.41
N TRP A 37 -16.21 -15.27 -11.49
CA TRP A 37 -17.03 -15.31 -10.28
C TRP A 37 -16.81 -14.07 -9.39
N PHE A 38 -15.56 -13.61 -9.30
CA PHE A 38 -15.19 -12.44 -8.50
C PHE A 38 -15.78 -11.15 -9.10
N PHE A 39 -15.75 -11.00 -10.42
CA PHE A 39 -16.41 -9.88 -11.08
C PHE A 39 -17.93 -9.93 -10.92
N GLY A 40 -18.54 -11.13 -10.97
CA GLY A 40 -19.96 -11.31 -10.67
C GLY A 40 -20.29 -10.83 -9.25
N PHE A 41 -19.52 -11.27 -8.26
CA PHE A 41 -19.65 -10.84 -6.87
C PHE A 41 -19.49 -9.32 -6.70
N LEU A 42 -18.47 -8.72 -7.33
CA LEU A 42 -18.27 -7.26 -7.30
C LEU A 42 -19.44 -6.48 -7.93
N LYS A 43 -20.05 -6.99 -9.00
CA LYS A 43 -21.24 -6.37 -9.60
C LYS A 43 -22.40 -6.34 -8.61
N ILE A 44 -22.61 -7.44 -7.88
CA ILE A 44 -23.63 -7.51 -6.83
C ILE A 44 -23.36 -6.49 -5.73
N LEU A 45 -22.14 -6.44 -5.22
CA LEU A 45 -21.74 -5.46 -4.18
C LEU A 45 -21.89 -4.02 -4.67
N ASN A 46 -21.58 -3.75 -5.94
CA ASN A 46 -21.77 -2.43 -6.52
C ASN A 46 -23.27 -2.05 -6.63
N LYS A 47 -24.13 -3.01 -7.02
CA LYS A 47 -25.59 -2.81 -7.04
C LYS A 47 -26.14 -2.50 -5.64
N LEU A 48 -25.57 -3.10 -4.61
CA LEU A 48 -25.88 -2.84 -3.21
C LEU A 48 -25.22 -1.57 -2.65
N LYS A 49 -24.52 -0.79 -3.48
CA LYS A 49 -23.75 0.42 -3.10
C LYS A 49 -22.69 0.18 -2.00
N LEU A 50 -22.24 -1.06 -1.82
CA LEU A 50 -21.21 -1.44 -0.84
C LEU A 50 -19.79 -1.26 -1.37
N VAL A 51 -19.62 -1.09 -2.68
CA VAL A 51 -18.32 -0.86 -3.33
C VAL A 51 -18.39 0.42 -4.15
N ASN A 52 -17.42 1.31 -3.97
CA ASN A 52 -17.34 2.53 -4.76
C ASN A 52 -16.66 2.30 -6.12
N ALA A 53 -16.89 3.22 -7.06
CA ALA A 53 -16.35 3.14 -8.42
C ALA A 53 -14.82 3.08 -8.47
N SER A 54 -14.11 3.67 -7.49
CA SER A 54 -12.65 3.63 -7.44
C SER A 54 -12.13 2.24 -7.13
N ILE A 55 -12.77 1.53 -6.20
CA ILE A 55 -12.44 0.12 -5.89
C ILE A 55 -12.70 -0.75 -7.11
N PHE A 56 -13.83 -0.54 -7.80
CA PHE A 56 -14.15 -1.30 -9.00
C PHE A 56 -13.11 -1.09 -10.11
N LYS A 57 -12.70 0.16 -10.37
CA LYS A 57 -11.64 0.48 -11.34
C LYS A 57 -10.30 -0.16 -10.96
N PHE A 58 -9.91 -0.06 -9.69
CA PHE A 58 -8.68 -0.67 -9.19
C PHE A 58 -8.68 -2.19 -9.37
N VAL A 59 -9.75 -2.86 -8.96
CA VAL A 59 -9.88 -4.31 -9.12
C VAL A 59 -9.89 -4.71 -10.59
N ASN A 60 -10.62 -3.98 -11.44
CA ASN A 60 -10.66 -4.27 -12.88
C ASN A 60 -9.27 -4.15 -13.53
N TYR A 61 -8.48 -3.17 -13.14
CA TYR A 61 -7.11 -3.01 -13.61
C TYR A 61 -6.23 -4.21 -13.21
N TYR A 62 -6.24 -4.61 -11.93
CA TYR A 62 -5.37 -5.68 -11.44
C TYR A 62 -5.86 -7.10 -11.74
N ILE A 63 -7.17 -7.29 -11.91
CA ILE A 63 -7.78 -8.62 -12.11
C ILE A 63 -8.33 -8.78 -13.54
N GLY A 64 -8.55 -7.70 -14.27
CA GLY A 64 -9.06 -7.73 -15.64
C GLY A 64 -8.06 -8.33 -16.65
N ASP A 65 -6.81 -7.93 -16.59
CA ASP A 65 -5.75 -8.41 -17.48
C ASP A 65 -5.07 -9.68 -16.95
N LYS A 66 -4.80 -10.65 -17.85
CA LYS A 66 -4.20 -11.95 -17.50
C LYS A 66 -2.75 -11.82 -17.02
N GLU A 67 -1.95 -10.98 -17.68
CA GLU A 67 -0.53 -10.80 -17.32
C GLU A 67 -0.39 -10.02 -16.03
N VAL A 68 -1.22 -8.98 -15.84
CA VAL A 68 -1.25 -8.21 -14.58
C VAL A 68 -1.62 -9.13 -13.41
N ARG A 69 -2.60 -10.03 -13.57
CA ARG A 69 -2.96 -11.04 -12.57
C ARG A 69 -1.79 -11.97 -12.24
N ARG A 70 -1.10 -12.46 -13.25
CA ARG A 70 0.07 -13.34 -13.08
C ARG A 70 1.17 -12.64 -12.30
N LEU A 71 1.47 -11.41 -12.67
CA LEU A 71 2.47 -10.59 -11.98
C LEU A 71 2.05 -10.26 -10.55
N LEU A 72 0.78 -9.95 -10.32
CA LEU A 72 0.25 -9.72 -8.98
C LEU A 72 0.44 -10.94 -8.08
N TYR A 73 0.05 -12.13 -8.57
CA TYR A 73 0.24 -13.38 -7.83
C TYR A 73 1.71 -13.65 -7.53
N ALA A 74 2.56 -13.54 -8.53
CA ALA A 74 4.00 -13.78 -8.39
C ALA A 74 4.63 -12.82 -7.37
N ARG A 75 4.37 -11.52 -7.48
CA ARG A 75 4.90 -10.51 -6.55
C ARG A 75 4.42 -10.75 -5.12
N TRP A 76 3.15 -10.97 -4.93
CA TRP A 76 2.58 -11.16 -3.59
C TRP A 76 3.07 -12.44 -2.93
N THR A 77 3.19 -13.54 -3.66
CA THR A 77 3.64 -14.83 -3.12
C THR A 77 5.15 -14.88 -2.91
N THR A 78 5.93 -14.29 -3.81
CA THR A 78 7.40 -14.27 -3.71
C THR A 78 7.86 -13.36 -2.60
N LEU A 79 7.31 -12.14 -2.51
CA LEU A 79 7.70 -11.14 -1.52
C LEU A 79 7.03 -11.32 -0.15
N ARG A 80 6.16 -12.31 0.03
CA ARG A 80 5.37 -12.51 1.25
C ARG A 80 6.19 -12.63 2.55
N LYS A 81 7.43 -13.11 2.45
CA LYS A 81 8.34 -13.27 3.60
C LYS A 81 9.12 -11.99 3.90
N LEU A 82 9.14 -11.03 2.98
CA LEU A 82 9.82 -9.76 3.14
C LEU A 82 8.96 -8.83 4.01
N LYS A 83 9.18 -8.90 5.33
CA LYS A 83 8.46 -8.08 6.31
C LYS A 83 9.44 -7.18 7.05
N PRO A 84 9.24 -5.86 7.04
CA PRO A 84 10.08 -4.95 7.80
C PRO A 84 9.88 -5.18 9.31
N ARG A 85 10.98 -5.33 10.04
CA ARG A 85 10.96 -5.40 11.52
C ARG A 85 10.93 -3.97 12.07
N LEU A 86 9.75 -3.35 12.14
CA LEU A 86 9.58 -1.92 12.45
C LEU A 86 10.26 -1.50 13.76
N LYS A 87 10.22 -2.32 14.82
CA LYS A 87 10.95 -2.04 16.07
C LYS A 87 12.46 -1.92 15.85
N LYS A 88 13.05 -2.86 15.08
CA LYS A 88 14.48 -2.82 14.75
C LYS A 88 14.82 -1.61 13.87
N ILE A 89 13.98 -1.30 12.90
CA ILE A 89 14.17 -0.13 12.02
C ILE A 89 14.16 1.16 12.84
N LYS A 90 13.21 1.34 13.76
CA LYS A 90 13.17 2.51 14.66
C LYS A 90 14.41 2.61 15.55
N SER A 91 14.85 1.49 16.12
CA SER A 91 16.08 1.46 16.90
C SER A 91 17.31 1.88 16.07
N LEU A 92 17.42 1.42 14.82
CA LEU A 92 18.49 1.81 13.91
C LEU A 92 18.41 3.30 13.53
N ILE A 93 17.21 3.84 13.32
CA ILE A 93 17.00 5.26 13.04
C ILE A 93 17.51 6.10 14.22
N ASN A 94 17.12 5.78 15.44
CA ASN A 94 17.53 6.52 16.63
C ASN A 94 19.05 6.38 16.89
N ASN A 95 19.60 5.16 16.82
CA ASN A 95 21.01 4.92 17.10
C ASN A 95 21.93 5.60 16.08
N ASN A 96 21.55 5.59 14.81
CA ASN A 96 22.35 6.20 13.73
C ASN A 96 21.93 7.63 13.40
N LYS A 97 20.96 8.21 14.14
CA LYS A 97 20.41 9.55 13.90
C LYS A 97 20.01 9.77 12.43
N THR A 98 19.42 8.72 11.82
CA THR A 98 19.07 8.73 10.40
C THR A 98 17.84 9.60 10.17
N SER A 99 17.99 10.70 9.43
CA SER A 99 16.83 11.51 9.01
C SER A 99 15.92 10.73 8.08
N VAL A 100 14.64 10.64 8.44
CA VAL A 100 13.58 9.98 7.67
C VAL A 100 12.51 11.01 7.32
N ARG A 101 12.09 11.02 6.07
CA ARG A 101 11.00 11.89 5.58
C ARG A 101 9.94 11.02 4.96
N LEU A 102 8.72 11.13 5.50
CA LEU A 102 7.54 10.42 5.02
C LEU A 102 6.67 11.41 4.26
N VAL A 103 6.30 11.09 3.03
CA VAL A 103 5.39 11.92 2.23
C VAL A 103 4.18 11.08 1.84
N TYR A 104 2.98 11.57 2.14
CA TYR A 104 1.71 10.90 1.83
C TYR A 104 0.78 11.80 1.02
N GLY A 105 -0.11 11.18 0.26
CA GLY A 105 -1.20 11.89 -0.42
C GLY A 105 -2.40 12.08 0.52
N MET A 106 -2.96 13.29 0.56
CA MET A 106 -4.16 13.61 1.36
C MET A 106 -5.37 12.75 0.95
N HIS A 107 -5.47 12.43 -0.34
CA HIS A 107 -6.57 11.65 -0.91
C HIS A 107 -6.20 10.18 -1.14
N ASP A 108 -5.06 9.73 -0.62
CA ASP A 108 -4.66 8.32 -0.69
C ASP A 108 -5.58 7.48 0.20
N ARG A 109 -6.33 6.57 -0.42
CA ARG A 109 -7.22 5.63 0.27
C ARG A 109 -6.64 4.22 0.38
N ILE A 110 -5.44 4.02 -0.15
CA ILE A 110 -4.73 2.74 -0.14
C ILE A 110 -3.72 2.73 1.00
N ILE A 111 -2.85 3.74 1.07
CA ILE A 111 -1.84 3.89 2.11
C ILE A 111 -2.06 5.21 2.84
N LEU A 112 -2.75 5.14 3.96
CA LEU A 112 -3.17 6.29 4.73
C LEU A 112 -2.00 6.95 5.49
N SER A 113 -1.96 8.28 5.55
CA SER A 113 -0.97 9.05 6.33
C SER A 113 -0.96 8.68 7.82
N SER A 114 -2.10 8.26 8.37
CA SER A 114 -2.21 7.78 9.75
C SER A 114 -1.31 6.57 10.06
N VAL A 115 -0.92 5.79 9.05
CA VAL A 115 0.05 4.70 9.19
C VAL A 115 1.46 5.25 9.39
N GLY A 116 1.81 6.32 8.66
CA GLY A 116 3.05 7.07 8.82
C GLY A 116 3.15 7.72 10.20
N GLU A 117 2.07 8.33 10.68
CA GLU A 117 2.01 8.89 12.03
C GLU A 117 2.28 7.85 13.12
N LYS A 118 1.69 6.64 12.98
CA LYS A 118 1.97 5.53 13.91
C LYS A 118 3.42 5.05 13.83
N PHE A 119 4.00 5.06 12.63
CA PHE A 119 5.40 4.71 12.45
C PHE A 119 6.32 5.77 13.06
N ARG A 120 6.02 7.06 12.92
CA ARG A 120 6.79 8.18 13.46
C ARG A 120 6.93 8.14 14.99
N LYS A 121 5.93 7.63 15.70
CA LYS A 121 5.95 7.55 17.18
C LYS A 121 7.20 6.85 17.71
N GLY A 122 7.94 7.56 18.56
CA GLY A 122 9.20 7.10 19.18
C GLY A 122 10.47 7.29 18.32
N ILE A 123 10.35 8.03 17.21
CA ILE A 123 11.45 8.47 16.35
C ILE A 123 11.20 9.91 15.84
N GLU A 124 10.40 10.70 16.56
CA GLU A 124 9.93 12.01 16.13
C GLU A 124 11.07 12.97 15.81
N ASP A 125 12.15 12.93 16.57
CA ASP A 125 13.36 13.78 16.39
C ASP A 125 14.10 13.50 15.09
N HIS A 126 13.86 12.34 14.49
CA HIS A 126 14.53 11.89 13.26
C HIS A 126 13.56 11.61 12.12
N CYS A 127 12.25 11.82 12.33
CA CYS A 127 11.24 11.46 11.33
C CYS A 127 10.23 12.59 11.15
N THR A 128 10.24 13.20 9.96
CA THR A 128 9.20 14.15 9.55
C THR A 128 8.12 13.47 8.72
N LEU A 129 6.90 14.01 8.74
CA LEU A 129 5.80 13.56 7.91
C LEU A 129 5.14 14.76 7.24
N SER A 130 5.02 14.69 5.93
CA SER A 130 4.35 15.67 5.08
C SER A 130 3.18 15.03 4.35
N VAL A 131 2.08 15.77 4.24
CA VAL A 131 0.90 15.36 3.46
C VAL A 131 0.70 16.36 2.34
N ILE A 132 0.75 15.87 1.09
CA ILE A 132 0.58 16.68 -0.11
C ILE A 132 -0.79 16.46 -0.74
N HIS A 133 -1.23 17.37 -1.60
CA HIS A 133 -2.54 17.31 -2.25
C HIS A 133 -2.57 16.32 -3.43
N SER A 134 -2.33 15.03 -3.13
CA SER A 134 -2.29 13.95 -4.11
C SER A 134 -3.13 12.74 -3.69
N GLY A 135 -3.37 11.83 -4.65
CA GLY A 135 -3.85 10.47 -4.38
C GLY A 135 -2.70 9.51 -4.05
N HIS A 136 -2.88 8.22 -4.41
CA HIS A 136 -1.86 7.18 -4.17
C HIS A 136 -0.58 7.38 -4.99
N GLN A 137 -0.66 7.97 -6.17
CA GLN A 137 0.51 8.30 -7.00
C GLN A 137 1.13 9.61 -6.53
N VAL A 138 1.86 9.55 -5.42
CA VAL A 138 2.56 10.70 -4.85
C VAL A 138 3.67 11.16 -5.81
N LEU A 139 4.43 10.23 -6.37
CA LEU A 139 5.50 10.55 -7.33
C LEU A 139 4.92 10.78 -8.74
N HIS A 140 4.55 12.02 -9.01
CA HIS A 140 4.07 12.44 -10.32
C HIS A 140 4.51 13.89 -10.58
N GLU A 141 4.82 14.24 -11.83
CA GLU A 141 5.34 15.57 -12.24
C GLU A 141 4.47 16.72 -11.71
N LYS A 142 3.15 16.60 -11.75
CA LYS A 142 2.22 17.64 -11.24
C LYS A 142 2.36 17.96 -9.75
N HIS A 143 3.00 17.09 -8.97
CA HIS A 143 3.20 17.26 -7.53
C HIS A 143 4.61 17.70 -7.14
N VAL A 144 5.48 17.98 -8.12
CA VAL A 144 6.89 18.37 -7.89
C VAL A 144 6.98 19.55 -6.93
N GLN A 145 6.14 20.57 -7.11
CA GLN A 145 6.16 21.78 -6.27
C GLN A 145 5.82 21.51 -4.80
N GLU A 146 5.00 20.47 -4.52
CA GLU A 146 4.66 20.07 -3.16
C GLU A 146 5.66 19.07 -2.58
N ILE A 147 6.28 18.24 -3.43
CA ILE A 147 7.24 17.22 -3.01
C ILE A 147 8.58 17.85 -2.65
N LEU A 148 9.09 18.79 -3.45
CA LEU A 148 10.40 19.40 -3.23
C LEU A 148 10.56 20.01 -1.83
N PRO A 149 9.64 20.85 -1.32
CA PRO A 149 9.73 21.35 0.06
C PRO A 149 9.72 20.22 1.10
N ALA A 150 8.88 19.19 0.89
CA ALA A 150 8.81 18.05 1.79
C ALA A 150 10.10 17.19 1.78
N LEU A 151 10.95 17.31 0.77
CA LEU A 151 12.24 16.63 0.67
C LEU A 151 13.37 17.44 1.28
N LEU A 152 13.27 18.77 1.32
CA LEU A 152 14.35 19.66 1.73
C LEU A 152 14.30 20.05 3.21
N HIS A 153 13.13 20.00 3.83
CA HIS A 153 12.89 20.27 5.25
C HIS A 153 12.60 19.01 6.02
#